data_45c86f1581f49c66b6544d5cf6dc33be
#
_entry.id   45c86f1581f49c66b6544d5cf6dc33be
#
_cell.length_a   1.000
_cell.length_b   1.000
_cell.length_c   1.000
_cell.angle_alpha   90.00
_cell.angle_beta   90.00
_cell.angle_gamma   90.00
#
_symmetry.space_group_name_H-M   'P 1'
#
loop_
_entity.id
_entity.type
_entity.pdbx_description
1 polymer ?
#
loop_
_entity_poly.entity_id
_entity_poly.type
_entity_poly.pdbx_seq_one_letter_code
_entity_poly.pdbx_strand_id
1 'polypeptide(L)'
;MIDITRPIAPETRVYPGDPKVTVKRVTSIESCGYSISKLEIGSHTATHIDAPAHIFEGGRTVDELELSSLVGRAYLIDLSGKSKIGNDEMEKAFPFKDKNRCEIILLKTESSDQRFARILPDAAKWFAKNGFLTVGIDSESVDSGEGLDNHMMLFGREINIIENLDLKNVEPGYYGFVCLPLKIKGCDGAPARAILLQS
;
A
#
# COMPACT_ATOMS: atom_id res chain seq x y z
N MET A 1 5.70 -1.89 18.36
CA MET A 1 5.90 -1.57 16.94
C MET A 1 5.90 -2.86 16.14
N ILE A 2 5.12 -2.93 15.07
CA ILE A 2 5.02 -4.08 14.17
C ILE A 2 5.45 -3.60 12.78
N ASP A 3 6.41 -4.26 12.17
CA ASP A 3 6.80 -4.02 10.79
C ASP A 3 5.87 -4.80 9.87
N ILE A 4 5.19 -4.10 8.99
CA ILE A 4 4.24 -4.64 8.01
C ILE A 4 4.72 -4.43 6.57
N THR A 5 6.04 -4.38 6.40
CA THR A 5 6.70 -4.17 5.12
C THR A 5 7.17 -5.49 4.52
N ARG A 6 6.84 -5.77 3.28
CA ARG A 6 7.45 -6.89 2.53
C ARG A 6 8.88 -6.56 2.15
N PRO A 7 9.83 -7.49 2.31
CA PRO A 7 11.23 -7.26 1.94
C PRO A 7 11.40 -7.12 0.42
N ILE A 8 12.38 -6.30 0.01
CA ILE A 8 12.84 -6.21 -1.37
C ILE A 8 14.06 -7.11 -1.54
N ALA A 9 13.96 -8.11 -2.41
CA ALA A 9 14.99 -9.09 -2.68
C ALA A 9 14.95 -9.52 -4.16
N PRO A 10 16.00 -10.13 -4.70
CA PRO A 10 16.01 -10.60 -6.10
C PRO A 10 14.84 -11.54 -6.45
N GLU A 11 14.34 -12.28 -5.48
CA GLU A 11 13.18 -13.18 -5.58
C GLU A 11 11.84 -12.49 -5.36
N THR A 12 11.82 -11.18 -5.06
CA THR A 12 10.59 -10.43 -4.90
C THR A 12 9.75 -10.54 -6.16
N ARG A 13 8.51 -11.00 -5.98
CA ARG A 13 7.54 -11.02 -7.07
C ARG A 13 7.22 -9.59 -7.50
N VAL A 14 7.20 -9.39 -8.80
CA VAL A 14 6.79 -8.13 -9.43
C VAL A 14 5.59 -8.37 -10.32
N TYR A 15 4.81 -7.33 -10.56
CA TYR A 15 3.66 -7.41 -11.47
C TYR A 15 4.15 -7.79 -12.89
N PRO A 16 3.36 -8.58 -13.67
CA PRO A 16 3.74 -8.96 -15.03
C PRO A 16 4.04 -7.73 -15.91
N GLY A 17 5.29 -7.63 -16.39
CA GLY A 17 5.76 -6.50 -17.19
C GLY A 17 6.64 -5.51 -16.44
N ASP A 18 6.62 -5.52 -15.12
CA ASP A 18 7.45 -4.64 -14.29
C ASP A 18 8.94 -5.04 -14.28
N PRO A 19 9.83 -4.08 -13.99
CA PRO A 19 11.25 -4.35 -13.86
C PRO A 19 11.55 -5.35 -12.74
N LYS A 20 12.42 -6.33 -13.01
CA LYS A 20 12.86 -7.29 -11.99
C LYS A 20 13.78 -6.61 -10.98
N VAL A 21 13.71 -7.10 -9.74
CA VAL A 21 14.60 -6.65 -8.68
C VAL A 21 16.02 -7.14 -8.88
N THR A 22 16.97 -6.24 -8.82
CA THR A 22 18.40 -6.56 -8.78
C THR A 22 19.07 -5.89 -7.58
N VAL A 23 19.75 -6.68 -6.76
CA VAL A 23 20.60 -6.20 -5.65
C VAL A 23 22.00 -6.72 -5.89
N LYS A 24 22.90 -5.87 -6.36
CA LYS A 24 24.28 -6.24 -6.71
C LYS A 24 25.29 -5.48 -5.84
N ARG A 25 26.13 -6.22 -5.13
CA ARG A 25 27.27 -5.62 -4.44
C ARG A 25 28.29 -5.13 -5.48
N VAL A 26 28.66 -3.85 -5.40
CA VAL A 26 29.62 -3.21 -6.34
C VAL A 26 30.98 -2.96 -5.70
N THR A 27 31.06 -2.84 -4.36
CA THR A 27 32.32 -2.82 -3.61
C THR A 27 32.23 -3.77 -2.42
N SER A 28 33.37 -4.23 -1.91
CA SER A 28 33.44 -5.05 -0.68
C SER A 28 34.41 -4.41 0.33
N ILE A 29 34.24 -4.78 1.61
CA ILE A 29 35.13 -4.33 2.70
C ILE A 29 36.56 -4.71 2.41
N GLU A 30 36.81 -5.94 1.87
CA GLU A 30 38.15 -6.42 1.56
C GLU A 30 38.87 -5.58 0.50
N SER A 31 38.12 -5.14 -0.55
CA SER A 31 38.72 -4.40 -1.68
C SER A 31 38.80 -2.89 -1.45
N CYS A 32 37.85 -2.30 -0.70
CA CYS A 32 37.69 -0.84 -0.62
C CYS A 32 37.56 -0.33 0.81
N GLY A 33 37.55 -1.20 1.83
CA GLY A 33 37.30 -0.80 3.23
C GLY A 33 35.81 -0.51 3.55
N TYR A 34 34.92 -0.57 2.55
CA TYR A 34 33.47 -0.37 2.70
C TYR A 34 32.69 -1.17 1.68
N SER A 35 31.37 -1.37 1.91
CA SER A 35 30.51 -2.10 0.99
C SER A 35 29.41 -1.17 0.44
N ILE A 36 29.23 -1.21 -0.88
CA ILE A 36 28.14 -0.51 -1.58
C ILE A 36 27.39 -1.54 -2.44
N SER A 37 26.08 -1.45 -2.46
CA SER A 37 25.22 -2.19 -3.36
C SER A 37 24.52 -1.26 -4.34
N LYS A 38 24.41 -1.68 -5.59
CA LYS A 38 23.55 -1.09 -6.61
C LYS A 38 22.18 -1.77 -6.48
N LEU A 39 21.12 -0.96 -6.47
CA LEU A 39 19.73 -1.42 -6.53
C LEU A 39 19.14 -1.06 -7.88
N GLU A 40 18.39 -1.98 -8.46
CA GLU A 40 17.55 -1.75 -9.65
C GLU A 40 16.19 -2.37 -9.34
N ILE A 41 15.16 -1.53 -9.23
CA ILE A 41 13.82 -1.89 -8.78
C ILE A 41 12.79 -1.04 -9.51
N GLY A 42 11.57 -1.54 -9.67
CA GLY A 42 10.42 -0.74 -10.09
C GLY A 42 9.90 0.15 -8.96
N SER A 43 9.18 1.20 -9.31
CA SER A 43 8.50 2.08 -8.35
C SER A 43 7.45 1.34 -7.52
N HIS A 44 6.81 0.31 -8.08
CA HIS A 44 5.77 -0.50 -7.45
C HIS A 44 6.31 -1.83 -6.90
N THR A 45 7.57 -1.85 -6.43
CA THR A 45 8.21 -3.06 -5.90
C THR A 45 7.91 -3.28 -4.43
N ALA A 46 7.44 -4.49 -4.06
CA ALA A 46 7.11 -4.90 -2.69
C ALA A 46 6.10 -3.96 -2.04
N THR A 47 6.21 -3.63 -0.74
CA THR A 47 5.36 -2.61 -0.11
C THR A 47 5.71 -1.23 -0.66
N HIS A 48 4.74 -0.55 -1.26
CA HIS A 48 4.92 0.71 -1.95
C HIS A 48 3.69 1.63 -1.81
N ILE A 49 3.87 2.87 -2.22
CA ILE A 49 2.80 3.86 -2.32
C ILE A 49 2.70 4.27 -3.78
N ASP A 50 1.47 4.27 -4.29
CA ASP A 50 1.16 4.80 -5.62
C ASP A 50 0.86 6.28 -5.53
N ALA A 51 1.29 7.03 -6.54
CA ALA A 51 0.93 8.42 -6.72
C ALA A 51 -0.04 8.60 -7.90
N PRO A 52 -0.85 9.67 -7.94
CA PRO A 52 -1.76 9.92 -9.06
C PRO A 52 -1.09 9.91 -10.44
N ALA A 53 0.21 10.26 -10.53
CA ALA A 53 0.99 10.19 -11.76
C ALA A 53 1.10 8.76 -12.34
N HIS A 54 0.80 7.71 -11.55
CA HIS A 54 0.76 6.33 -12.00
C HIS A 54 -0.29 6.10 -13.11
N ILE A 55 -1.43 6.80 -13.03
CA ILE A 55 -2.54 6.60 -13.97
C ILE A 55 -3.04 7.89 -14.64
N PHE A 56 -2.68 9.06 -14.12
CA PHE A 56 -3.09 10.35 -14.68
C PHE A 56 -1.88 11.09 -15.23
N GLU A 57 -1.91 11.40 -16.52
CA GLU A 57 -0.89 12.28 -17.11
C GLU A 57 -0.93 13.66 -16.42
N GLY A 58 0.22 14.12 -15.93
CA GLY A 58 0.31 15.35 -15.13
C GLY A 58 -0.25 15.22 -13.71
N GLY A 59 -0.55 14.01 -13.24
CA GLY A 59 -0.92 13.75 -11.86
C GLY A 59 0.21 14.08 -10.88
N ARG A 60 -0.15 14.30 -9.60
CA ARG A 60 0.86 14.51 -8.54
C ARG A 60 1.80 13.31 -8.46
N THR A 61 3.09 13.60 -8.31
CA THR A 61 4.15 12.59 -8.15
C THR A 61 4.37 12.23 -6.69
N VAL A 62 5.08 11.14 -6.41
CA VAL A 62 5.26 10.61 -5.05
C VAL A 62 5.94 11.60 -4.10
N ASP A 63 6.82 12.45 -4.60
CA ASP A 63 7.49 13.51 -3.82
C ASP A 63 6.59 14.71 -3.51
N GLU A 64 5.41 14.79 -4.11
CA GLU A 64 4.39 15.82 -3.92
C GLU A 64 3.23 15.36 -3.02
N LEU A 65 3.22 14.10 -2.57
CA LEU A 65 2.20 13.60 -1.67
C LEU A 65 2.25 14.25 -0.28
N GLU A 66 1.07 14.53 0.27
CA GLU A 66 0.93 15.07 1.63
C GLU A 66 1.26 14.00 2.68
N LEU A 67 2.41 14.13 3.35
CA LEU A 67 2.87 13.12 4.32
C LEU A 67 1.93 12.96 5.52
N SER A 68 1.17 14.00 5.87
CA SER A 68 0.18 13.95 6.96
C SER A 68 -0.94 12.93 6.70
N SER A 69 -1.22 12.58 5.45
CA SER A 69 -2.18 11.54 5.10
C SER A 69 -1.61 10.11 5.18
N LEU A 70 -0.29 9.98 5.31
CA LEU A 70 0.46 8.72 5.36
C LEU A 70 0.93 8.37 6.78
N VAL A 71 0.71 9.27 7.73
CA VAL A 71 1.07 9.11 9.14
C VAL A 71 -0.13 9.50 10.00
N GLY A 72 -0.56 8.61 10.87
CA GLY A 72 -1.71 8.92 11.71
C GLY A 72 -2.33 7.69 12.35
N ARG A 73 -3.59 7.81 12.72
CA ARG A 73 -4.37 6.72 13.26
C ARG A 73 -4.98 5.88 12.13
N ALA A 74 -4.70 4.58 12.14
CA ALA A 74 -5.25 3.63 11.20
C ALA A 74 -6.20 2.64 11.90
N TYR A 75 -7.16 2.11 11.15
CA TYR A 75 -7.93 0.94 11.53
C TYR A 75 -7.67 -0.20 10.56
N LEU A 76 -7.27 -1.36 11.09
CA LEU A 76 -7.11 -2.58 10.32
C LEU A 76 -8.39 -3.40 10.37
N ILE A 77 -8.96 -3.67 9.20
CA ILE A 77 -10.12 -4.55 9.00
C ILE A 77 -9.64 -5.90 8.50
N ASP A 78 -10.16 -6.97 9.11
CA ASP A 78 -9.98 -8.33 8.59
C ASP A 78 -11.13 -8.68 7.64
N LEU A 79 -10.78 -8.86 6.37
CA LEU A 79 -11.66 -9.27 5.28
C LEU A 79 -11.20 -10.62 4.69
N SER A 80 -10.42 -11.38 5.44
CA SER A 80 -9.91 -12.69 5.05
C SER A 80 -11.05 -13.60 4.62
N GLY A 81 -10.83 -14.38 3.58
CA GLY A 81 -11.85 -15.28 3.06
C GLY A 81 -12.91 -14.62 2.17
N LYS A 82 -12.96 -13.29 2.04
CA LYS A 82 -13.87 -12.63 1.10
C LYS A 82 -13.31 -12.68 -0.32
N SER A 83 -14.16 -13.01 -1.28
CA SER A 83 -13.82 -12.96 -2.71
C SER A 83 -14.16 -11.62 -3.34
N LYS A 84 -15.08 -10.87 -2.71
CA LYS A 84 -15.52 -9.53 -3.13
C LYS A 84 -15.65 -8.66 -1.89
N ILE A 85 -15.19 -7.42 -1.99
CA ILE A 85 -15.23 -6.41 -0.94
C ILE A 85 -15.96 -5.20 -1.50
N GLY A 86 -17.19 -5.03 -1.07
CA GLY A 86 -18.05 -3.92 -1.43
C GLY A 86 -18.47 -3.11 -0.19
N ASN A 87 -19.41 -2.20 -0.41
CA ASN A 87 -19.97 -1.38 0.66
C ASN A 87 -20.49 -2.21 1.84
N ASP A 88 -21.17 -3.33 1.57
CA ASP A 88 -21.78 -4.15 2.61
C ASP A 88 -20.75 -4.84 3.51
N GLU A 89 -19.63 -5.30 2.96
CA GLU A 89 -18.53 -5.88 3.72
C GLU A 89 -17.86 -4.83 4.59
N MET A 90 -17.67 -3.63 4.05
CA MET A 90 -17.07 -2.51 4.77
C MET A 90 -17.97 -2.02 5.93
N GLU A 91 -19.27 -1.85 5.69
CA GLU A 91 -20.25 -1.45 6.71
C GLU A 91 -20.34 -2.46 7.87
N LYS A 92 -20.21 -3.77 7.57
CA LYS A 92 -20.25 -4.82 8.60
C LYS A 92 -18.96 -4.91 9.41
N ALA A 93 -17.83 -4.65 8.79
CA ALA A 93 -16.53 -4.86 9.40
C ALA A 93 -15.97 -3.63 10.12
N PHE A 94 -16.41 -2.42 9.77
CA PHE A 94 -15.93 -1.19 10.39
C PHE A 94 -16.74 -0.82 11.65
N PRO A 95 -16.07 -0.53 12.79
CA PRO A 95 -16.76 -0.25 14.06
C PRO A 95 -17.23 1.21 14.16
N PHE A 96 -18.27 1.60 13.42
CA PHE A 96 -18.81 2.97 13.40
C PHE A 96 -19.18 3.57 14.77
N LYS A 97 -19.32 2.73 15.81
CA LYS A 97 -19.66 3.18 17.16
C LYS A 97 -18.50 3.84 17.89
N ASP A 98 -17.29 3.66 17.39
CA ASP A 98 -16.11 4.27 17.98
C ASP A 98 -15.95 5.70 17.44
N LYS A 99 -16.07 6.69 18.33
CA LYS A 99 -15.90 8.11 18.01
C LYS A 99 -14.46 8.50 17.67
N ASN A 100 -13.53 7.56 17.76
CA ASN A 100 -12.12 7.76 17.44
C ASN A 100 -11.90 7.71 15.93
N ARG A 101 -12.09 8.84 15.28
CA ARG A 101 -11.86 9.00 13.84
C ARG A 101 -10.45 8.57 13.45
N CYS A 102 -10.34 7.72 12.45
CA CYS A 102 -9.09 7.43 11.76
C CYS A 102 -9.24 7.82 10.28
N GLU A 103 -8.16 8.28 9.68
CA GLU A 103 -8.14 8.73 8.29
C GLU A 103 -7.43 7.72 7.38
N ILE A 104 -6.93 6.63 7.98
CA ILE A 104 -6.22 5.56 7.30
C ILE A 104 -6.95 4.24 7.57
N ILE A 105 -7.20 3.48 6.51
CA ILE A 105 -7.80 2.16 6.61
C ILE A 105 -6.88 1.11 5.99
N LEU A 106 -6.69 0.00 6.69
CA LEU A 106 -5.87 -1.13 6.24
C LEU A 106 -6.75 -2.35 6.03
N LEU A 107 -6.63 -2.97 4.87
CA LEU A 107 -7.44 -4.11 4.46
C LEU A 107 -6.59 -5.38 4.47
N LYS A 108 -6.86 -6.27 5.42
CA LYS A 108 -6.28 -7.61 5.46
C LYS A 108 -7.21 -8.54 4.68
N THR A 109 -6.76 -9.00 3.53
CA THR A 109 -7.55 -9.84 2.63
C THR A 109 -7.04 -11.27 2.54
N GLU A 110 -5.82 -11.54 3.05
CA GLU A 110 -5.08 -12.80 2.88
C GLU A 110 -4.99 -13.19 1.39
N SER A 111 -4.80 -12.19 0.54
CA SER A 111 -4.58 -12.39 -0.88
C SER A 111 -3.34 -13.26 -1.10
N SER A 112 -3.45 -14.21 -2.00
CA SER A 112 -2.37 -15.10 -2.42
C SER A 112 -2.30 -15.14 -3.94
N ASP A 113 -1.25 -15.75 -4.49
CA ASP A 113 -1.05 -15.92 -5.94
C ASP A 113 -2.23 -16.52 -6.70
N GLN A 114 -3.12 -17.20 -5.98
CA GLN A 114 -4.28 -17.87 -6.55
C GLN A 114 -5.62 -17.26 -6.14
N ARG A 115 -5.61 -16.29 -5.24
CA ARG A 115 -6.82 -15.72 -4.65
C ARG A 115 -6.64 -14.24 -4.33
N PHE A 116 -7.23 -13.40 -5.16
CA PHE A 116 -7.33 -11.97 -4.93
C PHE A 116 -8.75 -11.61 -4.48
N ALA A 117 -8.86 -10.86 -3.40
CA ALA A 117 -10.10 -10.22 -3.04
C ALA A 117 -10.37 -9.06 -4.03
N ARG A 118 -11.49 -9.12 -4.74
CA ARG A 118 -11.88 -8.04 -5.65
C ARG A 118 -12.49 -6.88 -4.86
N ILE A 119 -11.84 -5.74 -4.82
CA ILE A 119 -12.45 -4.51 -4.33
C ILE A 119 -13.44 -4.04 -5.39
N LEU A 120 -14.69 -3.83 -4.97
CA LEU A 120 -15.75 -3.35 -5.86
C LEU A 120 -15.76 -1.81 -5.88
N PRO A 121 -16.23 -1.20 -6.98
CA PRO A 121 -16.29 0.25 -7.11
C PRO A 121 -17.09 0.98 -6.03
N ASP A 122 -18.05 0.34 -5.40
CA ASP A 122 -18.82 0.92 -4.30
C ASP A 122 -18.04 1.01 -2.98
N ALA A 123 -17.03 0.13 -2.77
CA ALA A 123 -16.10 0.26 -1.65
C ALA A 123 -15.28 1.55 -1.73
N ALA A 124 -14.78 1.93 -2.92
CA ALA A 124 -14.06 3.18 -3.09
C ALA A 124 -14.92 4.42 -2.78
N LYS A 125 -16.22 4.35 -3.13
CA LYS A 125 -17.19 5.38 -2.72
C LYS A 125 -17.38 5.42 -1.21
N TRP A 126 -17.38 4.24 -0.57
CA TRP A 126 -17.50 4.13 0.87
C TRP A 126 -16.30 4.75 1.60
N PHE A 127 -15.07 4.51 1.15
CA PHE A 127 -13.88 5.14 1.74
C PHE A 127 -13.99 6.67 1.71
N ALA A 128 -14.33 7.24 0.56
CA ALA A 128 -14.48 8.70 0.41
C ALA A 128 -15.59 9.26 1.30
N LYS A 129 -16.77 8.59 1.33
CA LYS A 129 -17.92 9.00 2.15
C LYS A 129 -17.57 9.04 3.64
N ASN A 130 -16.72 8.12 4.10
CA ASN A 130 -16.31 8.02 5.49
C ASN A 130 -15.06 8.83 5.84
N GLY A 131 -14.50 9.59 4.87
CA GLY A 131 -13.43 10.54 5.09
C GLY A 131 -12.05 9.90 5.23
N PHE A 132 -11.84 8.72 4.65
CA PHE A 132 -10.51 8.12 4.58
C PHE A 132 -9.65 8.85 3.55
N LEU A 133 -8.42 9.14 3.94
CA LEU A 133 -7.40 9.77 3.11
C LEU A 133 -6.41 8.76 2.51
N THR A 134 -6.32 7.58 3.12
CA THR A 134 -5.41 6.52 2.70
C THR A 134 -6.04 5.14 2.89
N VAL A 135 -5.90 4.32 1.87
CA VAL A 135 -6.25 2.89 1.86
C VAL A 135 -4.98 2.09 1.69
N GLY A 136 -4.72 1.16 2.60
CA GLY A 136 -3.63 0.18 2.49
C GLY A 136 -4.19 -1.24 2.34
N ILE A 137 -3.55 -2.07 1.51
CA ILE A 137 -3.97 -3.44 1.26
C ILE A 137 -2.79 -4.40 1.24
N ASP A 138 -3.04 -5.66 1.61
CA ASP A 138 -2.05 -6.74 1.57
C ASP A 138 -1.93 -7.44 0.21
N SER A 139 -2.77 -7.08 -0.77
CA SER A 139 -2.68 -7.59 -2.15
C SER A 139 -1.68 -6.81 -3.01
N GLU A 140 -1.35 -7.39 -4.18
CA GLU A 140 -0.47 -6.76 -5.17
C GLU A 140 -1.09 -5.53 -5.83
N SER A 141 -2.43 -5.43 -5.82
CA SER A 141 -3.15 -4.27 -6.34
C SER A 141 -4.50 -4.10 -5.65
N VAL A 142 -4.99 -2.86 -5.61
CA VAL A 142 -6.39 -2.54 -5.26
C VAL A 142 -7.35 -2.95 -6.40
N ASP A 143 -6.84 -3.13 -7.62
CA ASP A 143 -7.57 -3.69 -8.74
C ASP A 143 -7.30 -5.19 -8.89
N SER A 144 -8.34 -5.94 -9.22
CA SER A 144 -8.24 -7.37 -9.49
C SER A 144 -8.65 -7.65 -10.95
N GLY A 145 -7.68 -7.94 -11.79
CA GLY A 145 -7.91 -8.26 -13.21
C GLY A 145 -7.46 -7.13 -14.15
N GLU A 146 -8.02 -7.10 -15.36
CA GLU A 146 -7.70 -6.07 -16.34
C GLU A 146 -8.44 -4.78 -16.03
N GLY A 147 -7.71 -3.68 -15.85
CA GLY A 147 -8.26 -2.35 -15.62
C GLY A 147 -7.71 -1.68 -14.36
N LEU A 148 -7.97 -0.37 -14.24
CA LEU A 148 -7.50 0.52 -13.17
C LEU A 148 -8.67 1.30 -12.54
N ASP A 149 -9.85 0.67 -12.48
CA ASP A 149 -11.08 1.35 -12.05
C ASP A 149 -11.01 1.84 -10.60
N ASN A 150 -10.44 1.02 -9.70
CA ASN A 150 -10.29 1.41 -8.29
C ASN A 150 -9.20 2.48 -8.12
N HIS A 151 -8.06 2.37 -8.82
CA HIS A 151 -7.06 3.45 -8.85
C HIS A 151 -7.69 4.77 -9.30
N MET A 152 -8.40 4.77 -10.44
CA MET A 152 -9.07 5.96 -10.97
C MET A 152 -10.07 6.55 -9.96
N MET A 153 -10.82 5.69 -9.27
CA MET A 153 -11.82 6.13 -8.30
C MET A 153 -11.22 6.64 -7.01
N LEU A 154 -10.15 6.01 -6.50
CA LEU A 154 -9.47 6.42 -5.28
C LEU A 154 -8.71 7.73 -5.51
N PHE A 155 -7.87 7.81 -6.53
CA PHE A 155 -7.14 9.04 -6.85
C PHE A 155 -8.05 10.20 -7.26
N GLY A 156 -9.15 9.93 -7.99
CA GLY A 156 -10.17 10.94 -8.30
C GLY A 156 -10.88 11.52 -7.07
N ARG A 157 -10.64 10.94 -5.87
CA ARG A 157 -11.13 11.40 -4.56
C ARG A 157 -9.99 11.76 -3.60
N GLU A 158 -8.78 11.92 -4.13
CA GLU A 158 -7.58 12.25 -3.36
C GLU A 158 -7.25 11.25 -2.25
N ILE A 159 -7.60 9.98 -2.44
CA ILE A 159 -7.28 8.88 -1.51
C ILE A 159 -5.98 8.22 -1.97
N ASN A 160 -4.97 8.19 -1.10
CA ASN A 160 -3.70 7.51 -1.37
C ASN A 160 -3.86 5.99 -1.31
N ILE A 161 -3.04 5.30 -2.07
CA ILE A 161 -3.03 3.85 -2.19
C ILE A 161 -1.69 3.31 -1.69
N ILE A 162 -1.76 2.29 -0.82
CA ILE A 162 -0.59 1.55 -0.33
C ILE A 162 -0.85 0.08 -0.62
N GLU A 163 0.07 -0.56 -1.33
CA GLU A 163 -0.09 -1.95 -1.76
C GLU A 163 1.00 -2.86 -1.18
N ASN A 164 0.75 -4.15 -1.23
CA ASN A 164 1.70 -5.17 -0.78
C ASN A 164 2.10 -5.04 0.72
N LEU A 165 1.18 -4.68 1.60
CA LEU A 165 1.42 -4.73 3.04
C LEU A 165 1.55 -6.19 3.53
N ASP A 166 2.35 -6.45 4.57
CA ASP A 166 2.40 -7.74 5.27
C ASP A 166 1.50 -7.68 6.51
N LEU A 167 0.23 -8.01 6.32
CA LEU A 167 -0.79 -7.98 7.38
C LEU A 167 -1.12 -9.37 7.96
N LYS A 168 -0.45 -10.43 7.51
CA LYS A 168 -0.79 -11.83 7.82
C LYS A 168 -0.94 -12.10 9.32
N ASN A 169 -0.02 -11.60 10.14
CA ASN A 169 0.05 -11.86 11.59
C ASN A 169 -0.40 -10.65 12.42
N VAL A 170 -1.20 -9.75 11.84
CA VAL A 170 -1.70 -8.56 12.52
C VAL A 170 -3.18 -8.75 12.86
N GLU A 171 -3.54 -8.50 14.12
CA GLU A 171 -4.92 -8.54 14.56
C GLU A 171 -5.69 -7.28 14.12
N PRO A 172 -7.00 -7.40 13.84
CA PRO A 172 -7.85 -6.24 13.55
C PRO A 172 -7.87 -5.24 14.70
N GLY A 173 -7.95 -3.95 14.40
CA GLY A 173 -8.03 -2.93 15.45
C GLY A 173 -7.41 -1.60 15.08
N TYR A 174 -7.33 -0.71 16.07
CA TYR A 174 -6.71 0.61 15.94
C TYR A 174 -5.21 0.55 16.20
N TYR A 175 -4.47 1.29 15.38
CA TYR A 175 -3.02 1.43 15.46
C TYR A 175 -2.61 2.87 15.15
N GLY A 176 -1.49 3.30 15.70
CA GLY A 176 -0.71 4.34 15.05
C GLY A 176 -0.07 3.76 13.80
N PHE A 177 -0.05 4.50 12.71
CA PHE A 177 0.47 4.04 11.41
C PHE A 177 1.47 5.04 10.84
N VAL A 178 2.53 4.52 10.26
CA VAL A 178 3.52 5.29 9.51
C VAL A 178 3.87 4.51 8.25
N CYS A 179 3.72 5.14 7.09
CA CYS A 179 4.18 4.60 5.82
C CYS A 179 4.68 5.75 4.96
N LEU A 180 5.99 5.89 4.85
CA LEU A 180 6.60 6.99 4.11
C LEU A 180 7.36 6.46 2.90
N PRO A 181 7.06 6.95 1.68
CA PRO A 181 7.75 6.54 0.47
C PRO A 181 9.15 7.12 0.41
N LEU A 182 10.01 6.53 -0.41
CA LEU A 182 11.22 7.20 -0.85
C LEU A 182 10.85 8.48 -1.60
N LYS A 183 11.53 9.58 -1.30
CA LYS A 183 11.32 10.87 -1.98
C LYS A 183 12.02 10.88 -3.34
N ILE A 184 11.41 10.21 -4.32
CA ILE A 184 11.93 10.15 -5.69
C ILE A 184 11.19 11.19 -6.51
N LYS A 185 11.92 12.25 -6.92
CA LYS A 185 11.33 13.38 -7.64
C LYS A 185 10.75 12.96 -8.98
N GLY A 186 9.49 13.30 -9.21
CA GLY A 186 8.80 13.06 -10.47
C GLY A 186 8.39 11.61 -10.70
N CYS A 187 8.40 10.74 -9.67
CA CYS A 187 8.08 9.34 -9.82
C CYS A 187 6.59 9.07 -9.56
N ASP A 188 6.06 8.08 -10.23
CA ASP A 188 4.67 7.59 -10.19
C ASP A 188 4.32 6.78 -8.95
N GLY A 189 5.31 6.40 -8.16
CA GLY A 189 5.20 5.66 -6.92
C GLY A 189 6.56 5.45 -6.31
N ALA A 190 6.64 4.88 -5.12
CA ALA A 190 7.91 4.48 -4.52
C ALA A 190 7.74 3.40 -3.45
N PRO A 191 8.73 2.49 -3.29
CA PRO A 191 8.81 1.62 -2.14
C PRO A 191 8.78 2.40 -0.83
N ALA A 192 8.13 1.82 0.17
CA ALA A 192 7.91 2.44 1.45
C ALA A 192 8.18 1.48 2.62
N ARG A 193 8.54 2.01 3.79
CA ARG A 193 8.54 1.25 5.03
C ARG A 193 7.26 1.53 5.80
N ALA A 194 6.42 0.50 5.95
CA ALA A 194 5.16 0.57 6.67
C ALA A 194 5.28 -0.08 8.05
N ILE A 195 4.87 0.64 9.10
CA ILE A 195 4.89 0.16 10.48
C ILE A 195 3.60 0.48 11.21
N LEU A 196 3.23 -0.38 12.15
CA LEU A 196 2.17 -0.15 13.12
C LEU A 196 2.77 0.11 14.51
N LEU A 197 2.20 1.08 15.18
CA LEU A 197 2.48 1.43 16.57
C LEU A 197 1.29 0.97 17.42
N GLN A 198 1.55 0.08 18.38
CA GLN A 198 0.56 -0.29 19.38
C GLN A 198 0.40 0.84 20.38
N SER A 199 -0.84 1.23 20.67
CA SER A 199 -1.19 2.18 21.72
C SER A 199 -1.01 1.58 23.11
#